data_de14c38a71ea0e549b6a11f3bbc8695a
#
_entry.id   de14c38a71ea0e549b6a11f3bbc8695a
#
_cell.length_a   1.000
_cell.length_b   1.000
_cell.length_c   1.000
_cell.angle_alpha   90.00
_cell.angle_beta   90.00
_cell.angle_gamma   90.00
#
_symmetry.space_group_name_H-M   'P 1'
#
loop_
_entity.id
_entity.type
_entity.pdbx_description
1 polymer ?
#
loop_
_entity_poly.entity_id
_entity_poly.type
_entity_poly.pdbx_seq_one_letter_code
_entity_poly.pdbx_strand_id
1 'polypeptide(L)'
;MEIVLENIKDKDFEFTTTISSDDIIGITGTGYEELLEILTLKELPSGLIKIDNEELTAENHYDFYRKITKIEKNFSKETYLNTIKEHMDFVINYNHLQIKDIDKKERDSLRIVGLSSDLLDRNITSLSKSEQKKVEIAIGLLSNPDVLILDDPFKVLDNKSRKKIMMILNKLREQYHKIIIIGTENPDVLYQYTTKMLFIKNKRIFLEAGTDEAYKRVDYLKRNGFPIPEIVLFTYKAIKKKKVNIDYHKDIRDIIKDIYKHV
;
A
#
# COMPACT_ATOMS: atom_id res chain seq x y z
N MET A 1 4.93 -9.42 12.59
CA MET A 1 3.50 -9.12 12.80
C MET A 1 2.67 -9.85 11.77
N GLU A 2 1.60 -10.49 12.21
CA GLU A 2 0.66 -11.20 11.36
C GLU A 2 -0.78 -10.90 11.78
N ILE A 3 -1.66 -10.69 10.79
CA ILE A 3 -3.09 -10.51 11.01
C ILE A 3 -3.82 -11.66 10.30
N VAL A 4 -4.48 -12.51 11.06
CA VAL A 4 -5.32 -13.58 10.55
C VAL A 4 -6.77 -13.15 10.60
N LEU A 5 -7.45 -13.24 9.47
CA LEU A 5 -8.82 -12.82 9.25
C LEU A 5 -9.62 -14.05 8.78
N GLU A 6 -10.42 -14.65 9.66
CA GLU A 6 -11.16 -15.87 9.36
C GLU A 6 -12.67 -15.62 9.32
N ASN A 7 -13.30 -16.00 8.21
CA ASN A 7 -14.75 -15.88 8.00
C ASN A 7 -15.26 -14.46 8.28
N ILE A 8 -14.49 -13.48 7.86
CA ILE A 8 -14.86 -12.09 8.03
C ILE A 8 -16.10 -11.76 7.19
N LYS A 9 -17.09 -11.15 7.85
CA LYS A 9 -18.29 -10.64 7.19
C LYS A 9 -18.49 -9.19 7.59
N ASP A 10 -18.48 -8.34 6.60
CA ASP A 10 -18.81 -6.92 6.74
C ASP A 10 -19.59 -6.47 5.51
N LYS A 11 -20.79 -5.92 5.74
CA LYS A 11 -21.75 -5.60 4.67
C LYS A 11 -21.97 -6.83 3.78
N ASP A 12 -21.53 -6.74 2.52
CA ASP A 12 -21.64 -7.82 1.52
C ASP A 12 -20.30 -8.55 1.29
N PHE A 13 -19.24 -8.18 2.01
CA PHE A 13 -17.95 -8.88 1.95
C PHE A 13 -17.96 -10.14 2.80
N GLU A 14 -17.41 -11.21 2.25
CA GLU A 14 -17.12 -12.44 2.97
C GLU A 14 -15.75 -12.96 2.51
N PHE A 15 -14.80 -13.08 3.45
CA PHE A 15 -13.44 -13.52 3.11
C PHE A 15 -12.68 -14.12 4.29
N THR A 16 -11.66 -14.88 3.96
CA THR A 16 -10.62 -15.36 4.86
C THR A 16 -9.27 -15.05 4.23
N THR A 17 -8.35 -14.46 4.95
CA THR A 17 -6.98 -14.18 4.48
C THR A 17 -6.02 -14.00 5.66
N THR A 18 -4.73 -14.13 5.39
CA THR A 18 -3.66 -13.82 6.33
C THR A 18 -2.76 -12.74 5.73
N ILE A 19 -2.52 -11.70 6.51
CA ILE A 19 -1.70 -10.54 6.18
C ILE A 19 -0.44 -10.57 7.05
N SER A 20 0.74 -10.63 6.44
CA SER A 20 2.02 -10.71 7.15
C SER A 20 2.91 -9.50 6.84
N SER A 21 3.72 -9.10 7.82
CA SER A 21 4.77 -8.09 7.62
C SER A 21 5.92 -8.57 6.73
N ASP A 22 5.95 -9.84 6.33
CA ASP A 22 6.94 -10.36 5.39
C ASP A 22 6.64 -9.93 3.96
N ASP A 23 5.39 -9.51 3.70
CA ASP A 23 4.90 -9.12 2.39
C ASP A 23 4.60 -7.62 2.27
N ILE A 24 4.69 -7.10 1.04
CA ILE A 24 3.94 -5.91 0.62
C ILE A 24 2.72 -6.40 -0.14
N ILE A 25 1.55 -6.17 0.42
CA ILE A 25 0.30 -6.74 -0.06
C ILE A 25 -0.33 -5.77 -1.05
N GLY A 26 -0.60 -6.26 -2.26
CA GLY A 26 -1.34 -5.55 -3.28
C GLY A 26 -2.81 -5.97 -3.29
N ILE A 27 -3.72 -5.00 -3.33
CA ILE A 27 -5.17 -5.26 -3.42
C ILE A 27 -5.72 -4.56 -4.64
N THR A 28 -6.50 -5.28 -5.45
CA THR A 28 -7.10 -4.74 -6.69
C THR A 28 -8.42 -5.43 -7.03
N GLY A 29 -9.19 -4.81 -7.93
CA GLY A 29 -10.46 -5.35 -8.42
C GLY A 29 -11.66 -4.62 -7.83
N THR A 30 -12.86 -5.02 -8.25
CA THR A 30 -14.10 -4.33 -7.87
C THR A 30 -14.38 -4.46 -6.37
N GLY A 31 -14.39 -3.35 -5.65
CA GLY A 31 -14.61 -3.31 -4.20
C GLY A 31 -13.31 -3.33 -3.38
N TYR A 32 -12.13 -3.16 -4.00
CA TYR A 32 -10.89 -3.11 -3.24
C TYR A 32 -10.86 -1.97 -2.22
N GLU A 33 -11.46 -0.82 -2.54
CA GLU A 33 -11.53 0.33 -1.63
C GLU A 33 -12.34 0.00 -0.36
N GLU A 34 -13.45 -0.75 -0.51
CA GLU A 34 -14.25 -1.23 0.64
C GLU A 34 -13.44 -2.22 1.50
N LEU A 35 -12.65 -3.11 0.88
CA LEU A 35 -11.77 -4.00 1.63
C LEU A 35 -10.69 -3.23 2.39
N LEU A 36 -10.11 -2.17 1.79
CA LEU A 36 -9.17 -1.30 2.50
C LEU A 36 -9.81 -0.66 3.73
N GLU A 37 -11.09 -0.25 3.66
CA GLU A 37 -11.81 0.28 4.82
C GLU A 37 -11.99 -0.79 5.92
N ILE A 38 -12.40 -2.00 5.57
CA ILE A 38 -12.53 -3.11 6.53
C ILE A 38 -11.18 -3.36 7.23
N LEU A 39 -10.07 -3.32 6.48
CA LEU A 39 -8.73 -3.55 7.00
C LEU A 39 -8.22 -2.40 7.89
N THR A 40 -8.87 -1.23 7.92
CA THR A 40 -8.56 -0.21 8.93
C THR A 40 -8.95 -0.64 10.33
N LEU A 41 -9.82 -1.61 10.46
CA LEU A 41 -10.43 -2.05 11.72
C LEU A 41 -11.05 -0.88 12.51
N LYS A 42 -11.52 0.17 11.82
CA LYS A 42 -12.23 1.28 12.45
C LYS A 42 -13.54 0.80 13.09
N GLU A 43 -14.25 -0.06 12.38
CA GLU A 43 -15.38 -0.84 12.88
C GLU A 43 -14.94 -2.31 12.96
N LEU A 44 -15.32 -2.99 14.01
CA LEU A 44 -14.96 -4.40 14.18
C LEU A 44 -15.93 -5.25 13.34
N PRO A 45 -15.46 -5.88 12.24
CA PRO A 45 -16.31 -6.76 11.44
C PRO A 45 -16.65 -8.05 12.19
N SER A 46 -17.68 -8.76 11.78
CA SER A 46 -17.95 -10.09 12.33
C SER A 46 -16.97 -11.13 11.75
N GLY A 47 -16.66 -12.15 12.54
CA GLY A 47 -15.68 -13.18 12.22
C GLY A 47 -14.58 -13.23 13.27
N LEU A 48 -13.55 -14.02 13.02
CA LEU A 48 -12.41 -14.15 13.92
C LEU A 48 -11.23 -13.36 13.37
N ILE A 49 -10.72 -12.43 14.17
CA ILE A 49 -9.52 -11.67 13.87
C ILE A 49 -8.47 -11.98 14.92
N LYS A 50 -7.28 -12.37 14.51
CA LYS A 50 -6.12 -12.51 15.39
C LYS A 50 -4.97 -11.64 14.92
N ILE A 51 -4.27 -11.01 15.85
CA ILE A 51 -3.07 -10.21 15.61
C ILE A 51 -1.96 -10.81 16.46
N ASP A 52 -0.93 -11.37 15.82
CA ASP A 52 0.17 -12.12 16.46
C ASP A 52 -0.36 -13.18 17.47
N ASN A 53 -1.37 -13.95 17.04
CA ASN A 53 -2.10 -14.97 17.82
C ASN A 53 -3.01 -14.45 18.95
N GLU A 54 -3.08 -13.15 19.21
CA GLU A 54 -4.04 -12.56 20.14
C GLU A 54 -5.35 -12.26 19.42
N GLU A 55 -6.47 -12.71 19.98
CA GLU A 55 -7.80 -12.46 19.43
C GLU A 55 -8.18 -10.99 19.61
N LEU A 56 -8.66 -10.36 18.52
CA LEU A 56 -9.19 -9.01 18.56
C LEU A 56 -10.65 -9.06 19.05
N THR A 57 -10.90 -8.39 20.17
CA THR A 57 -12.20 -8.29 20.81
C THR A 57 -12.63 -6.82 20.93
N ALA A 58 -13.88 -6.58 21.31
CA ALA A 58 -14.36 -5.21 21.58
C ALA A 58 -13.56 -4.50 22.68
N GLU A 59 -12.94 -5.23 23.59
CA GLU A 59 -12.18 -4.69 24.73
C GLU A 59 -10.80 -4.18 24.31
N ASN A 60 -10.08 -4.89 23.42
CA ASN A 60 -8.73 -4.53 22.97
C ASN A 60 -8.69 -3.87 21.57
N HIS A 61 -9.84 -3.79 20.88
CA HIS A 61 -9.96 -3.27 19.53
C HIS A 61 -9.35 -1.88 19.34
N TYR A 62 -9.61 -0.96 20.26
CA TYR A 62 -9.15 0.42 20.15
C TYR A 62 -7.61 0.53 20.14
N ASP A 63 -6.92 -0.32 20.88
CA ASP A 63 -5.45 -0.31 20.95
C ASP A 63 -4.80 -0.76 19.64
N PHE A 64 -5.46 -1.66 18.89
CA PHE A 64 -5.01 -2.07 17.57
C PHE A 64 -5.39 -1.06 16.50
N TYR A 65 -6.61 -0.55 16.51
CA TYR A 65 -7.07 0.45 15.55
C TYR A 65 -6.13 1.68 15.50
N ARG A 66 -5.67 2.16 16.65
CA ARG A 66 -4.74 3.30 16.74
C ARG A 66 -3.38 3.07 16.09
N LYS A 67 -2.99 1.82 15.86
CA LYS A 67 -1.73 1.43 15.21
C LYS A 67 -1.86 1.28 13.70
N ILE A 68 -3.06 1.50 13.15
CA ILE A 68 -3.33 1.42 11.73
C ILE A 68 -3.46 2.84 11.19
N THR A 69 -2.74 3.11 10.11
CA THR A 69 -2.86 4.39 9.39
C THR A 69 -3.23 4.12 7.94
N LYS A 70 -4.28 4.77 7.46
CA LYS A 70 -4.68 4.77 6.05
C LYS A 70 -4.32 6.11 5.41
N ILE A 71 -3.63 6.05 4.27
CA ILE A 71 -3.40 7.19 3.38
C ILE A 71 -4.43 7.12 2.27
N GLU A 72 -5.32 8.11 2.23
CA GLU A 72 -6.45 8.14 1.32
C GLU A 72 -6.02 8.35 -0.15
N LYS A 73 -6.83 7.87 -1.08
CA LYS A 73 -6.65 8.04 -2.53
C LYS A 73 -6.60 9.52 -2.92
N ASN A 74 -7.51 10.31 -2.41
CA ASN A 74 -7.63 11.73 -2.70
C ASN A 74 -7.38 12.57 -1.46
N PHE A 75 -6.64 13.65 -1.63
CA PHE A 75 -6.49 14.65 -0.60
C PHE A 75 -7.85 15.28 -0.28
N SER A 76 -8.22 15.30 1.01
CA SER A 76 -9.40 16.04 1.50
C SER A 76 -8.95 17.22 2.34
N LYS A 77 -9.39 18.42 1.95
CA LYS A 77 -9.08 19.66 2.67
C LYS A 77 -9.61 19.64 4.10
N GLU A 78 -10.77 19.03 4.32
CA GLU A 78 -11.42 18.98 5.63
C GLU A 78 -10.66 18.12 6.63
N THR A 79 -9.79 17.23 6.16
CA THR A 79 -8.99 16.34 7.01
C THR A 79 -7.80 17.05 7.64
N TYR A 80 -7.34 18.19 7.06
CA TYR A 80 -6.09 18.82 7.44
C TYR A 80 -6.29 20.21 8.04
N LEU A 81 -5.42 20.56 9.01
CA LEU A 81 -5.30 21.90 9.56
C LEU A 81 -4.63 22.85 8.54
N ASN A 82 -4.55 24.15 8.89
CA ASN A 82 -4.10 25.17 7.94
C ASN A 82 -2.67 24.94 7.44
N THR A 83 -1.73 24.70 8.35
CA THR A 83 -0.33 24.44 7.99
C THR A 83 0.06 22.98 8.20
N ILE A 84 1.12 22.56 7.52
CA ILE A 84 1.68 21.22 7.69
C ILE A 84 2.15 21.03 9.15
N LYS A 85 2.80 22.06 9.73
CA LYS A 85 3.28 22.04 11.12
C LYS A 85 2.12 21.83 12.09
N GLU A 86 1.07 22.65 12.00
CA GLU A 86 -0.11 22.51 12.88
C GLU A 86 -0.72 21.11 12.81
N HIS A 87 -0.74 20.51 11.63
CA HIS A 87 -1.28 19.16 11.49
C HIS A 87 -0.34 18.10 12.07
N MET A 88 0.98 18.23 11.89
CA MET A 88 1.96 17.34 12.51
C MET A 88 1.92 17.44 14.04
N ASP A 89 1.86 18.64 14.59
CA ASP A 89 1.68 18.89 16.03
C ASP A 89 0.40 18.21 16.56
N PHE A 90 -0.70 18.35 15.82
CA PHE A 90 -1.95 17.67 16.17
C PHE A 90 -1.78 16.15 16.23
N VAL A 91 -1.17 15.55 15.22
CA VAL A 91 -0.95 14.09 15.16
C VAL A 91 -0.04 13.62 16.29
N ILE A 92 1.02 14.36 16.61
CA ILE A 92 1.93 14.07 17.72
C ILE A 92 1.18 14.06 19.05
N ASN A 93 0.36 15.09 19.29
CA ASN A 93 -0.40 15.25 20.53
C ASN A 93 -1.52 14.21 20.64
N TYR A 94 -2.28 13.99 19.56
CA TYR A 94 -3.38 13.03 19.53
C TYR A 94 -2.92 11.59 19.80
N ASN A 95 -1.76 11.20 19.24
CA ASN A 95 -1.18 9.88 19.46
C ASN A 95 -0.28 9.79 20.70
N HIS A 96 -0.18 10.86 21.48
CA HIS A 96 0.68 10.93 22.69
C HIS A 96 2.13 10.51 22.41
N LEU A 97 2.69 10.90 21.26
CA LEU A 97 4.02 10.50 20.85
C LEU A 97 5.09 11.14 21.73
N GLN A 98 5.94 10.34 22.36
CA GLN A 98 7.04 10.81 23.19
C GLN A 98 8.25 11.21 22.33
N ILE A 99 8.28 12.42 21.84
CA ILE A 99 9.31 12.96 20.96
C ILE A 99 10.14 14.00 21.71
N LYS A 100 11.46 13.78 21.81
CA LYS A 100 12.38 14.70 22.51
C LYS A 100 12.56 16.04 21.80
N ASP A 101 12.58 16.04 20.47
CA ASP A 101 12.77 17.22 19.62
C ASP A 101 11.74 17.19 18.51
N ILE A 102 10.60 17.82 18.75
CA ILE A 102 9.45 17.86 17.84
C ILE A 102 9.83 18.58 16.54
N ASP A 103 10.47 19.73 16.61
CA ASP A 103 10.86 20.52 15.44
C ASP A 103 11.80 19.76 14.52
N LYS A 104 12.74 18.99 15.08
CA LYS A 104 13.62 18.13 14.29
C LYS A 104 12.85 16.98 13.64
N LYS A 105 11.95 16.35 14.40
CA LYS A 105 11.15 15.22 13.91
C LYS A 105 10.26 15.62 12.74
N GLU A 106 9.62 16.76 12.79
CA GLU A 106 8.79 17.32 11.74
C GLU A 106 9.59 17.59 10.46
N ARG A 107 10.72 18.29 10.60
CA ARG A 107 11.63 18.54 9.48
C ARG A 107 12.13 17.24 8.84
N ASP A 108 12.52 16.28 9.64
CA ASP A 108 13.00 14.99 9.15
C ASP A 108 11.89 14.19 8.47
N SER A 109 10.64 14.27 8.95
CA SER A 109 9.49 13.62 8.31
C SER A 109 9.24 14.13 6.89
N LEU A 110 9.37 15.43 6.63
CA LEU A 110 9.29 15.98 5.27
C LEU A 110 10.49 15.55 4.40
N ARG A 111 11.70 15.60 4.95
CA ARG A 111 12.91 15.22 4.21
C ARG A 111 12.91 13.76 3.78
N ILE A 112 12.39 12.87 4.61
CA ILE A 112 12.27 11.44 4.30
C ILE A 112 11.49 11.25 2.99
N VAL A 113 10.36 11.91 2.81
CA VAL A 113 9.54 11.82 1.58
C VAL A 113 10.06 12.70 0.43
N GLY A 114 11.14 13.45 0.65
CA GLY A 114 11.80 14.29 -0.38
C GLY A 114 11.17 15.67 -0.55
N LEU A 115 10.65 16.22 0.54
CA LEU A 115 10.19 17.60 0.61
C LEU A 115 11.19 18.46 1.40
N SER A 116 11.20 19.78 1.10
CA SER A 116 11.94 20.76 1.91
C SER A 116 11.25 20.96 3.26
N SER A 117 12.05 21.11 4.31
CA SER A 117 11.55 21.49 5.63
C SER A 117 10.91 22.87 5.69
N ASP A 118 11.23 23.75 4.73
CA ASP A 118 10.65 25.10 4.63
C ASP A 118 9.15 25.10 4.30
N LEU A 119 8.62 23.93 3.94
CA LEU A 119 7.19 23.76 3.68
C LEU A 119 6.37 23.63 4.97
N LEU A 120 6.98 23.46 6.16
CA LEU A 120 6.24 23.26 7.42
C LEU A 120 5.20 24.35 7.69
N ASP A 121 5.55 25.61 7.44
CA ASP A 121 4.65 26.74 7.67
C ASP A 121 3.71 27.04 6.48
N ARG A 122 3.78 26.23 5.42
CA ARG A 122 2.90 26.36 4.28
C ARG A 122 1.54 25.74 4.52
N ASN A 123 0.51 26.40 3.95
CA ASN A 123 -0.81 25.78 3.87
C ASN A 123 -0.76 24.59 2.92
N ILE A 124 -1.24 23.44 3.37
CA ILE A 124 -1.18 22.20 2.62
C ILE A 124 -1.94 22.28 1.29
N THR A 125 -3.02 23.08 1.24
CA THR A 125 -3.81 23.30 0.02
C THR A 125 -3.10 24.11 -1.06
N SER A 126 -2.02 24.84 -0.69
CA SER A 126 -1.21 25.62 -1.64
C SER A 126 -0.18 24.78 -2.38
N LEU A 127 0.00 23.52 -1.98
CA LEU A 127 0.97 22.61 -2.56
C LEU A 127 0.42 21.93 -3.83
N SER A 128 1.32 21.50 -4.70
CA SER A 128 0.96 20.63 -5.81
C SER A 128 0.41 19.29 -5.32
N LYS A 129 -0.40 18.59 -6.14
CA LYS A 129 -0.96 17.28 -5.78
C LYS A 129 0.11 16.24 -5.39
N SER A 130 1.27 16.30 -6.04
CA SER A 130 2.40 15.42 -5.71
C SER A 130 3.00 15.75 -4.33
N GLU A 131 3.14 17.03 -4.00
CA GLU A 131 3.62 17.46 -2.68
C GLU A 131 2.60 17.15 -1.60
N GLN A 132 1.30 17.41 -1.85
CA GLN A 132 0.22 17.05 -0.93
C GLN A 132 0.29 15.56 -0.58
N LYS A 133 0.39 14.66 -1.58
CA LYS A 133 0.50 13.22 -1.34
C LYS A 133 1.75 12.84 -0.53
N LYS A 134 2.88 13.49 -0.77
CA LYS A 134 4.09 13.27 0.03
C LYS A 134 3.90 13.74 1.47
N VAL A 135 3.22 14.88 1.68
CA VAL A 135 2.90 15.37 3.03
C VAL A 135 1.98 14.39 3.76
N GLU A 136 0.93 13.88 3.10
CA GLU A 136 0.05 12.85 3.68
C GLU A 136 0.85 11.62 4.14
N ILE A 137 1.75 11.14 3.28
CA ILE A 137 2.61 10.00 3.63
C ILE A 137 3.54 10.35 4.79
N ALA A 138 4.15 11.54 4.81
CA ALA A 138 5.02 11.97 5.90
C ALA A 138 4.29 12.04 7.25
N ILE A 139 3.07 12.57 7.24
CA ILE A 139 2.20 12.65 8.43
C ILE A 139 1.77 11.24 8.88
N GLY A 140 1.37 10.38 7.95
CA GLY A 140 1.02 9.00 8.27
C GLY A 140 2.19 8.22 8.88
N LEU A 141 3.42 8.44 8.39
CA LEU A 141 4.62 7.84 8.95
C LEU A 141 5.03 8.41 10.32
N LEU A 142 4.64 9.65 10.60
CA LEU A 142 4.92 10.31 11.87
C LEU A 142 4.29 9.58 13.05
N SER A 143 3.08 9.04 12.87
CA SER A 143 2.37 8.24 13.89
C SER A 143 3.04 6.89 14.18
N ASN A 144 4.06 6.49 13.40
CA ASN A 144 4.75 5.19 13.51
C ASN A 144 3.80 3.99 13.53
N PRO A 145 2.91 3.85 12.55
CA PRO A 145 1.91 2.80 12.55
C PRO A 145 2.52 1.39 12.45
N ASP A 146 1.82 0.38 12.96
CA ASP A 146 2.17 -1.02 12.76
C ASP A 146 1.63 -1.53 11.42
N VAL A 147 0.51 -0.96 10.96
CA VAL A 147 -0.11 -1.24 9.65
C VAL A 147 -0.28 0.05 8.87
N LEU A 148 0.29 0.10 7.67
CA LEU A 148 0.15 1.23 6.75
C LEU A 148 -0.63 0.79 5.51
N ILE A 149 -1.81 1.35 5.34
CA ILE A 149 -2.69 1.13 4.20
C ILE A 149 -2.57 2.35 3.27
N LEU A 150 -2.30 2.10 1.99
CA LEU A 150 -2.11 3.14 0.99
C LEU A 150 -3.11 2.94 -0.15
N ASP A 151 -4.05 3.87 -0.29
CA ASP A 151 -5.04 3.84 -1.36
C ASP A 151 -4.55 4.70 -2.54
N ASP A 152 -4.25 4.03 -3.65
CA ASP A 152 -3.72 4.60 -4.92
C ASP A 152 -2.60 5.65 -4.73
N PRO A 153 -1.57 5.34 -3.92
CA PRO A 153 -0.61 6.34 -3.43
C PRO A 153 0.28 6.93 -4.50
N PHE A 154 0.41 6.26 -5.65
CA PHE A 154 1.40 6.61 -6.67
C PHE A 154 0.82 7.36 -7.87
N LYS A 155 -0.50 7.55 -7.94
CA LYS A 155 -1.20 8.15 -9.08
C LYS A 155 -0.65 9.52 -9.47
N VAL A 156 -0.37 10.36 -8.48
CA VAL A 156 0.09 11.74 -8.66
C VAL A 156 1.60 11.93 -8.52
N LEU A 157 2.35 10.85 -8.27
CA LEU A 157 3.79 10.90 -8.06
C LEU A 157 4.56 10.59 -9.35
N ASP A 158 5.65 11.33 -9.57
CA ASP A 158 6.65 10.99 -10.61
C ASP A 158 7.47 9.74 -10.25
N ASN A 159 8.18 9.18 -11.21
CA ASN A 159 8.95 7.95 -11.04
C ASN A 159 10.03 8.05 -9.95
N LYS A 160 10.67 9.21 -9.77
CA LYS A 160 11.69 9.42 -8.73
C LYS A 160 11.06 9.38 -7.34
N SER A 161 9.93 10.07 -7.19
CA SER A 161 9.16 10.09 -5.93
C SER A 161 8.60 8.70 -5.60
N ARG A 162 8.04 7.97 -6.58
CA ARG A 162 7.56 6.60 -6.39
C ARG A 162 8.67 5.69 -5.86
N LYS A 163 9.85 5.69 -6.49
CA LYS A 163 11.00 4.90 -6.07
C LYS A 163 11.42 5.26 -4.64
N LYS A 164 11.47 6.56 -4.30
CA LYS A 164 11.83 7.00 -2.96
C LYS A 164 10.84 6.52 -1.90
N ILE A 165 9.54 6.67 -2.15
CA ILE A 165 8.51 6.17 -1.23
C ILE A 165 8.62 4.65 -1.07
N MET A 166 8.79 3.91 -2.17
CA MET A 166 8.96 2.45 -2.10
C MET A 166 10.19 2.01 -1.30
N MET A 167 11.31 2.75 -1.40
CA MET A 167 12.47 2.48 -0.55
C MET A 167 12.14 2.64 0.94
N ILE A 168 11.32 3.64 1.29
CA ILE A 168 10.85 3.84 2.67
C ILE A 168 9.96 2.67 3.10
N LEU A 169 8.98 2.29 2.27
CA LEU A 169 8.04 1.20 2.57
C LEU A 169 8.78 -0.14 2.72
N ASN A 170 9.74 -0.44 1.86
CA ASN A 170 10.59 -1.63 1.99
C ASN A 170 11.38 -1.61 3.29
N LYS A 171 11.96 -0.47 3.66
CA LYS A 171 12.68 -0.33 4.93
C LYS A 171 11.76 -0.56 6.14
N LEU A 172 10.53 -0.03 6.10
CA LEU A 172 9.54 -0.25 7.16
C LEU A 172 9.21 -1.73 7.31
N ARG A 173 9.03 -2.45 6.21
CA ARG A 173 8.79 -3.88 6.21
C ARG A 173 10.02 -4.65 6.72
N GLU A 174 11.19 -4.46 6.12
CA GLU A 174 12.37 -5.29 6.34
C GLU A 174 13.04 -5.05 7.69
N GLN A 175 13.08 -3.80 8.16
CA GLN A 175 13.78 -3.44 9.39
C GLN A 175 12.87 -3.25 10.59
N TYR A 176 11.60 -2.90 10.36
CA TYR A 176 10.66 -2.58 11.44
C TYR A 176 9.45 -3.52 11.47
N HIS A 177 9.41 -4.53 10.57
CA HIS A 177 8.36 -5.54 10.49
C HIS A 177 6.95 -4.97 10.46
N LYS A 178 6.78 -3.82 9.77
CA LYS A 178 5.48 -3.18 9.57
C LYS A 178 4.71 -3.85 8.44
N ILE A 179 3.41 -3.95 8.57
CA ILE A 179 2.51 -4.40 7.51
C ILE A 179 2.27 -3.27 6.53
N ILE A 180 2.48 -3.53 5.23
CA ILE A 180 2.27 -2.56 4.15
C ILE A 180 1.23 -3.11 3.18
N ILE A 181 0.16 -2.35 2.98
CA ILE A 181 -0.94 -2.69 2.07
C ILE A 181 -1.08 -1.59 1.03
N ILE A 182 -1.10 -1.94 -0.25
CA ILE A 182 -1.27 -1.02 -1.38
C ILE A 182 -2.50 -1.42 -2.17
N GLY A 183 -3.54 -0.60 -2.15
CA GLY A 183 -4.72 -0.74 -3.00
C GLY A 183 -4.60 0.15 -4.23
N THR A 184 -4.82 -0.39 -5.43
CA THR A 184 -4.88 0.39 -6.68
C THR A 184 -5.40 -0.48 -7.83
N GLU A 185 -5.99 0.16 -8.84
CA GLU A 185 -6.36 -0.48 -10.11
C GLU A 185 -5.18 -0.57 -11.10
N ASN A 186 -4.05 0.07 -10.81
CA ASN A 186 -2.89 0.09 -11.70
C ASN A 186 -2.06 -1.19 -11.56
N PRO A 187 -2.12 -2.12 -12.54
CA PRO A 187 -1.43 -3.40 -12.44
C PRO A 187 0.09 -3.27 -12.50
N ASP A 188 0.63 -2.23 -13.19
CA ASP A 188 2.07 -2.03 -13.28
C ASP A 188 2.66 -1.63 -11.93
N VAL A 189 1.94 -0.81 -11.16
CA VAL A 189 2.30 -0.47 -9.77
C VAL A 189 2.32 -1.72 -8.90
N LEU A 190 1.25 -2.52 -8.96
CA LEU A 190 1.13 -3.73 -8.16
C LEU A 190 2.22 -4.75 -8.52
N TYR A 191 2.42 -5.02 -9.81
CA TYR A 191 3.44 -5.97 -10.24
C TYR A 191 4.84 -5.55 -9.80
N GLN A 192 5.14 -4.26 -9.91
CA GLN A 192 6.47 -3.74 -9.59
C GLN A 192 6.76 -3.70 -8.08
N TYR A 193 5.76 -3.43 -7.24
CA TYR A 193 5.99 -3.01 -5.86
C TYR A 193 5.44 -3.96 -4.81
N THR A 194 4.64 -4.95 -5.17
CA THR A 194 4.09 -5.91 -4.20
C THR A 194 4.73 -7.28 -4.30
N THR A 195 4.59 -8.07 -3.23
CA THR A 195 5.08 -9.46 -3.16
C THR A 195 3.93 -10.46 -3.14
N LYS A 196 2.78 -10.05 -2.59
CA LYS A 196 1.56 -10.84 -2.49
C LYS A 196 0.37 -10.04 -3.02
N MET A 197 -0.57 -10.71 -3.67
CA MET A 197 -1.74 -10.09 -4.30
C MET A 197 -3.04 -10.67 -3.78
N LEU A 198 -4.00 -9.79 -3.51
CA LEU A 198 -5.41 -10.10 -3.31
C LEU A 198 -6.23 -9.49 -4.46
N PHE A 199 -6.84 -10.33 -5.26
CA PHE A 199 -7.73 -9.91 -6.34
C PHE A 199 -9.17 -9.99 -5.85
N ILE A 200 -9.90 -8.89 -5.92
CA ILE A 200 -11.27 -8.78 -5.42
C ILE A 200 -12.25 -8.84 -6.59
N LYS A 201 -13.24 -9.72 -6.46
CA LYS A 201 -14.35 -9.84 -7.41
C LYS A 201 -15.61 -10.24 -6.67
N ASN A 202 -16.73 -9.57 -6.94
CA ASN A 202 -18.02 -9.84 -6.30
C ASN A 202 -17.91 -9.84 -4.77
N LYS A 203 -17.19 -8.86 -4.21
CA LYS A 203 -16.98 -8.68 -2.77
C LYS A 203 -16.38 -9.89 -2.05
N ARG A 204 -15.55 -10.64 -2.75
CA ARG A 204 -14.79 -11.80 -2.24
C ARG A 204 -13.35 -11.75 -2.71
N ILE A 205 -12.46 -12.38 -1.99
CA ILE A 205 -11.11 -12.64 -2.48
C ILE A 205 -11.21 -13.74 -3.55
N PHE A 206 -11.10 -13.31 -4.81
CA PHE A 206 -11.18 -14.18 -5.98
C PHE A 206 -9.91 -15.00 -6.19
N LEU A 207 -8.76 -14.39 -5.94
CA LEU A 207 -7.45 -15.00 -6.04
C LEU A 207 -6.50 -14.35 -5.01
N GLU A 208 -5.81 -15.20 -4.27
CA GLU A 208 -4.72 -14.84 -3.38
C GLU A 208 -3.48 -15.62 -3.80
N ALA A 209 -2.39 -14.94 -4.14
CA ALA A 209 -1.14 -15.58 -4.57
C ALA A 209 0.04 -14.61 -4.48
N GLY A 210 1.26 -15.13 -4.58
CA GLY A 210 2.45 -14.31 -4.82
C GLY A 210 2.30 -13.48 -6.10
N THR A 211 2.79 -12.26 -6.12
CA THR A 211 2.58 -11.31 -7.23
C THR A 211 3.06 -11.88 -8.57
N ASP A 212 4.25 -12.46 -8.60
CA ASP A 212 4.82 -13.03 -9.83
C ASP A 212 4.02 -14.26 -10.31
N GLU A 213 3.57 -15.11 -9.37
CA GLU A 213 2.74 -16.26 -9.67
C GLU A 213 1.38 -15.85 -10.23
N ALA A 214 0.73 -14.89 -9.59
CA ALA A 214 -0.58 -14.41 -10.01
C ALA A 214 -0.54 -13.84 -11.44
N TYR A 215 0.40 -12.96 -11.73
CA TYR A 215 0.48 -12.30 -13.02
C TYR A 215 1.00 -13.20 -14.16
N LYS A 216 1.66 -14.33 -13.88
CA LYS A 216 1.92 -15.37 -14.88
C LYS A 216 0.64 -16.04 -15.41
N ARG A 217 -0.46 -15.98 -14.67
CA ARG A 217 -1.78 -16.54 -15.06
C ARG A 217 -2.56 -15.58 -15.98
N VAL A 218 -1.90 -15.04 -17.02
CA VAL A 218 -2.41 -13.95 -17.88
C VAL A 218 -3.80 -14.24 -18.45
N ASP A 219 -4.03 -15.42 -19.06
CA ASP A 219 -5.32 -15.78 -19.65
C ASP A 219 -6.42 -15.90 -18.59
N TYR A 220 -6.09 -16.39 -17.40
CA TYR A 220 -7.02 -16.54 -16.29
C TYR A 220 -7.47 -15.18 -15.76
N LEU A 221 -6.53 -14.26 -15.48
CA LEU A 221 -6.83 -12.92 -15.02
C LEU A 221 -7.64 -12.13 -16.06
N LYS A 222 -7.27 -12.18 -17.33
CA LYS A 222 -8.01 -11.51 -18.42
C LYS A 222 -9.46 -11.98 -18.54
N ARG A 223 -9.68 -13.29 -18.51
CA ARG A 223 -11.05 -13.85 -18.58
C ARG A 223 -11.93 -13.41 -17.40
N ASN A 224 -11.31 -13.06 -16.29
CA ASN A 224 -12.00 -12.58 -15.10
C ASN A 224 -12.06 -11.05 -14.98
N GLY A 225 -11.57 -10.31 -15.99
CA GLY A 225 -11.67 -8.85 -16.08
C GLY A 225 -10.56 -8.08 -15.37
N PHE A 226 -9.51 -8.77 -14.92
CA PHE A 226 -8.38 -8.09 -14.27
C PHE A 226 -7.38 -7.57 -15.30
N PRO A 227 -6.90 -6.32 -15.13
CA PRO A 227 -5.87 -5.75 -15.97
C PRO A 227 -4.53 -6.45 -15.74
N ILE A 228 -3.71 -6.51 -16.80
CA ILE A 228 -2.39 -7.15 -16.76
C ILE A 228 -1.31 -6.08 -16.96
N PRO A 229 -0.21 -6.13 -16.19
CA PRO A 229 0.92 -5.22 -16.37
C PRO A 229 1.46 -5.23 -17.81
N GLU A 230 1.85 -4.05 -18.30
CA GLU A 230 2.35 -3.92 -19.68
C GLU A 230 3.56 -4.81 -19.96
N ILE A 231 4.50 -4.86 -19.03
CA ILE A 231 5.71 -5.69 -19.14
C ILE A 231 5.36 -7.20 -19.17
N VAL A 232 4.38 -7.63 -18.39
CA VAL A 232 3.88 -9.02 -18.38
C VAL A 232 3.20 -9.35 -19.71
N LEU A 233 2.36 -8.43 -20.22
CA LEU A 233 1.72 -8.60 -21.53
C LEU A 233 2.72 -8.70 -22.67
N PHE A 234 3.77 -7.89 -22.62
CA PHE A 234 4.85 -7.95 -23.61
C PHE A 234 5.53 -9.32 -23.59
N THR A 235 5.98 -9.77 -22.41
CA THR A 235 6.62 -11.09 -22.24
C THR A 235 5.70 -12.23 -22.68
N TYR A 236 4.46 -12.22 -22.26
CA TYR A 236 3.45 -13.22 -22.64
C TYR A 236 3.26 -13.30 -24.17
N LYS A 237 3.16 -12.14 -24.85
CA LYS A 237 3.03 -12.10 -26.32
C LYS A 237 4.28 -12.59 -27.03
N ALA A 238 5.48 -12.25 -26.51
CA ALA A 238 6.75 -12.71 -27.06
C ALA A 238 6.87 -14.26 -26.98
N ILE A 239 6.57 -14.83 -25.84
CA ILE A 239 6.57 -16.29 -25.65
C ILE A 239 5.56 -16.96 -26.58
N LYS A 240 4.30 -16.50 -26.61
CA LYS A 240 3.24 -17.14 -27.44
C LYS A 240 3.45 -17.00 -28.94
N LYS A 241 3.86 -15.82 -29.42
CA LYS A 241 3.94 -15.53 -30.87
C LYS A 241 5.26 -15.94 -31.50
N LYS A 242 6.36 -15.73 -30.76
CA LYS A 242 7.71 -15.96 -31.31
C LYS A 242 8.38 -17.21 -30.76
N LYS A 243 7.74 -17.98 -29.86
CA LYS A 243 8.26 -19.16 -29.20
C LYS A 243 9.65 -18.97 -28.59
N VAL A 244 9.95 -17.75 -28.15
CA VAL A 244 11.21 -17.43 -27.44
C VAL A 244 11.11 -17.90 -26.00
N ASN A 245 12.20 -18.45 -25.48
CA ASN A 245 12.28 -18.87 -24.09
C ASN A 245 12.83 -17.68 -23.26
N ILE A 246 11.92 -16.86 -22.72
CA ILE A 246 12.25 -15.72 -21.86
C ILE A 246 11.44 -15.80 -20.58
N ASP A 247 12.06 -15.35 -19.47
CA ASP A 247 11.38 -15.29 -18.17
C ASP A 247 10.60 -13.98 -17.99
N TYR A 248 9.67 -14.01 -17.01
CA TYR A 248 8.96 -12.82 -16.59
C TYR A 248 9.83 -11.99 -15.63
N HIS A 249 10.12 -10.76 -16.02
CA HIS A 249 10.93 -9.82 -15.23
C HIS A 249 10.15 -8.55 -14.90
N LYS A 250 10.50 -7.90 -13.79
CA LYS A 250 9.96 -6.58 -13.41
C LYS A 250 10.68 -5.41 -14.11
N ASP A 251 11.87 -5.66 -14.68
CA ASP A 251 12.66 -4.67 -15.42
C ASP A 251 12.80 -5.06 -16.89
N ILE A 252 12.46 -4.15 -17.79
CA ILE A 252 12.55 -4.35 -19.23
C ILE A 252 13.98 -4.70 -19.69
N ARG A 253 15.00 -4.19 -18.98
CA ARG A 253 16.40 -4.45 -19.29
C ARG A 253 16.76 -5.93 -19.14
N ASP A 254 16.14 -6.63 -18.20
CA ASP A 254 16.39 -8.04 -17.98
C ASP A 254 15.68 -8.89 -19.05
N ILE A 255 14.48 -8.49 -19.49
CA ILE A 255 13.81 -9.10 -20.65
C ILE A 255 14.68 -8.94 -21.92
N ILE A 256 15.24 -7.75 -22.13
CA ILE A 256 16.13 -7.49 -23.28
C ILE A 256 17.35 -8.40 -23.23
N LYS A 257 18.00 -8.56 -22.06
CA LYS A 257 19.15 -9.48 -21.90
C LYS A 257 18.77 -10.92 -22.25
N ASP A 258 17.60 -11.39 -21.81
CA ASP A 258 17.13 -12.74 -22.11
C ASP A 258 16.88 -12.94 -23.62
N ILE A 259 16.29 -11.94 -24.29
CA ILE A 259 16.11 -11.98 -25.75
C ILE A 259 17.47 -12.12 -26.45
N TYR A 260 18.48 -11.34 -26.06
CA TYR A 260 19.82 -11.40 -26.67
C TYR A 260 20.60 -12.68 -26.37
N LYS A 261 20.28 -13.43 -25.31
CA LYS A 261 20.89 -14.74 -25.04
C LYS A 261 20.33 -15.86 -25.95
N HIS A 262 19.16 -15.64 -26.53
CA HIS A 262 18.43 -16.64 -27.32
C HIS A 262 18.35 -16.27 -28.82
N VAL A 263 19.03 -15.20 -29.24
CA VAL A 263 19.27 -14.83 -30.65
C VAL A 263 20.72 -15.09 -31.01
#